data_e06e9f412d713ab27b4886ce13b17cad
#
_entry.id   e06e9f412d713ab27b4886ce13b17cad
#
_cell.length_a   1.000
_cell.length_b   1.000
_cell.length_c   1.000
_cell.angle_alpha   90.00
_cell.angle_beta   90.00
_cell.angle_gamma   90.00
#
_symmetry.space_group_name_H-M   'P 1'
#
loop_
_entity.id
_entity.type
_entity.pdbx_description
1 polymer ?
#
loop_
_entity_poly.entity_id
_entity_poly.type
_entity_poly.pdbx_seq_one_letter_code
_entity_poly.pdbx_strand_id
1 'polypeptide(L)'
;MSNPVNRPNPHFRAQVLRRTLIAIAIFLIFFFGILIYQLYALQLRDAELYRTEAVTQQMQDTELPATRGSIYSANGKLLAKSNTVWNIIANPLQSQKNGATTAQLQQAAEEIATLLDDGTTADSIFNILTATNANGELYEYRVVAKGVEKPVADAILEYSMNYRTDPPAGEEQGYRIVVLSTEQASTRSYPYGAFLSSVLGFCNGDGSGAYGLEKSYDDVLSGTPGRSIAETNVSGEVLANAEAEVYPAIDGNNLNLTIDENVQAIVEEYLSEAMNTFSVHGRGSAIVMNVKTGAILAMASMEQFDPNDPYTIYDEKMQAILDKEELEDEDIDWLKSRLGEDEVADIIADGKISRETTTDEEGNTVSSEYTQLQGMMREAQWKNKNITELYMPGSVFKLITASAGLDSGIMTAGQT
;
A
#
# COMPACT_ATOMS: atom_id res chain seq x y z
N MET A 1 54.01 75.79 -37.85
CA MET A 1 53.13 76.29 -36.76
C MET A 1 52.74 75.09 -35.90
N SER A 2 53.42 74.89 -34.76
CA SER A 2 53.16 73.75 -33.85
C SER A 2 52.06 74.15 -32.88
N ASN A 3 50.95 73.40 -32.84
CA ASN A 3 49.88 73.58 -31.87
C ASN A 3 50.40 73.33 -30.42
N PRO A 4 50.12 74.20 -29.45
CA PRO A 4 50.51 74.02 -28.07
C PRO A 4 49.65 72.85 -27.48
N VAL A 5 50.31 71.80 -27.05
CA VAL A 5 49.69 70.72 -26.25
C VAL A 5 49.20 71.28 -24.93
N ASN A 6 47.89 71.42 -24.80
CA ASN A 6 47.21 71.87 -23.60
C ASN A 6 47.47 70.90 -22.44
N ARG A 7 48.50 71.13 -21.61
CA ARG A 7 48.79 70.27 -20.44
C ARG A 7 47.77 70.61 -19.32
N PRO A 8 46.95 69.73 -18.87
CA PRO A 8 45.96 70.01 -17.83
C PRO A 8 46.65 70.40 -16.55
N ASN A 9 46.08 71.38 -15.92
CA ASN A 9 46.58 72.00 -14.69
C ASN A 9 46.70 70.95 -13.55
N PRO A 10 47.91 70.79 -12.92
CA PRO A 10 48.13 69.72 -11.91
C PRO A 10 47.21 69.86 -10.71
N HIS A 11 46.75 71.04 -10.33
CA HIS A 11 45.77 71.24 -9.27
C HIS A 11 44.36 70.67 -9.61
N PHE A 12 43.98 70.69 -10.87
CA PHE A 12 42.69 70.16 -11.34
C PHE A 12 42.71 68.62 -11.27
N ARG A 13 43.80 67.99 -11.65
CA ARG A 13 43.96 66.53 -11.54
C ARG A 13 43.92 66.04 -10.11
N ALA A 14 44.60 66.77 -9.16
CA ALA A 14 44.57 66.42 -7.76
C ALA A 14 43.20 66.58 -7.10
N GLN A 15 42.42 67.61 -7.51
CA GLN A 15 41.03 67.74 -7.05
C GLN A 15 40.07 66.66 -7.58
N VAL A 16 40.21 66.31 -8.86
CA VAL A 16 39.43 65.23 -9.45
C VAL A 16 39.75 63.88 -8.77
N LEU A 17 41.05 63.56 -8.61
CA LEU A 17 41.50 62.35 -7.94
C LEU A 17 40.99 62.28 -6.50
N ARG A 18 41.02 63.32 -5.74
CA ARG A 18 40.51 63.41 -4.36
C ARG A 18 38.97 63.19 -4.32
N ARG A 19 38.22 63.80 -5.23
CA ARG A 19 36.75 63.57 -5.34
C ARG A 19 36.41 62.12 -5.71
N THR A 20 37.14 61.52 -6.65
CA THR A 20 36.96 60.16 -7.07
C THR A 20 37.30 59.21 -5.93
N LEU A 21 38.37 59.38 -5.21
CA LEU A 21 38.75 58.62 -4.04
C LEU A 21 37.70 58.69 -2.92
N ILE A 22 37.17 59.92 -2.66
CA ILE A 22 36.09 60.10 -1.67
C ILE A 22 34.81 59.36 -2.13
N ALA A 23 34.44 59.45 -3.42
CA ALA A 23 33.28 58.73 -3.96
C ALA A 23 33.44 57.20 -3.86
N ILE A 24 34.61 56.67 -4.18
CA ILE A 24 34.95 55.25 -4.04
C ILE A 24 34.89 54.84 -2.56
N ALA A 25 35.43 55.63 -1.65
CA ALA A 25 35.39 55.36 -0.22
C ALA A 25 33.94 55.30 0.33
N ILE A 26 33.09 56.24 -0.08
CA ILE A 26 31.66 56.27 0.29
C ILE A 26 30.96 55.05 -0.27
N PHE A 27 31.22 54.68 -1.53
CA PHE A 27 30.66 53.47 -2.16
C PHE A 27 31.07 52.18 -1.45
N LEU A 28 32.35 52.07 -1.10
CA LEU A 28 32.85 50.91 -0.34
C LEU A 28 32.21 50.83 1.05
N ILE A 29 32.12 51.93 1.79
CA ILE A 29 31.48 51.97 3.12
C ILE A 29 30.02 51.56 3.03
N PHE A 30 29.29 52.04 2.01
CA PHE A 30 27.90 51.70 1.80
C PHE A 30 27.76 50.22 1.44
N PHE A 31 28.60 49.71 0.55
CA PHE A 31 28.60 48.30 0.15
C PHE A 31 28.92 47.34 1.32
N PHE A 32 29.98 47.69 2.10
CA PHE A 32 30.32 46.93 3.30
C PHE A 32 29.22 47.01 4.38
N GLY A 33 28.56 48.14 4.50
CA GLY A 33 27.42 48.34 5.41
C GLY A 33 26.26 47.38 5.06
N ILE A 34 25.95 47.24 3.76
CA ILE A 34 24.95 46.30 3.30
C ILE A 34 25.35 44.84 3.58
N LEU A 35 26.61 44.50 3.31
CA LEU A 35 27.11 43.13 3.59
C LEU A 35 27.06 42.78 5.09
N ILE A 36 27.46 43.71 5.95
CA ILE A 36 27.41 43.53 7.42
C ILE A 36 25.97 43.41 7.89
N TYR A 37 25.06 44.21 7.34
CA TYR A 37 23.63 44.11 7.65
C TYR A 37 23.06 42.77 7.20
N GLN A 38 23.43 42.27 6.02
CA GLN A 38 22.98 41.00 5.49
C GLN A 38 23.53 39.80 6.31
N LEU A 39 24.81 39.90 6.72
CA LEU A 39 25.42 38.93 7.65
C LEU A 39 24.72 38.95 9.02
N TYR A 40 24.42 40.10 9.56
CA TYR A 40 23.65 40.25 10.80
C TYR A 40 22.25 39.62 10.68
N ALA A 41 21.54 39.89 9.57
CA ALA A 41 20.22 39.34 9.32
C ALA A 41 20.27 37.81 9.25
N LEU A 42 21.21 37.24 8.48
CA LEU A 42 21.35 35.79 8.30
C LEU A 42 21.84 35.07 9.57
N GLN A 43 22.81 35.66 10.30
CA GLN A 43 23.47 34.95 11.42
C GLN A 43 22.84 35.19 12.79
N LEU A 44 22.07 36.27 12.97
CA LEU A 44 21.51 36.62 14.27
C LEU A 44 20.01 36.83 14.25
N ARG A 45 19.45 37.51 13.25
CA ARG A 45 18.02 37.78 13.21
C ARG A 45 17.23 36.54 12.75
N ASP A 46 17.67 35.90 11.66
CA ASP A 46 16.96 34.79 11.00
C ASP A 46 17.66 33.44 11.24
N ALA A 47 18.67 33.41 12.13
CA ALA A 47 19.50 32.24 12.40
C ALA A 47 18.67 31.01 12.87
N GLU A 48 17.69 31.24 13.75
CA GLU A 48 16.82 30.14 14.23
C GLU A 48 15.92 29.60 13.14
N LEU A 49 15.40 30.46 12.26
CA LEU A 49 14.59 30.02 11.11
C LEU A 49 15.41 29.12 10.18
N TYR A 50 16.58 29.60 9.76
CA TYR A 50 17.45 28.80 8.85
C TYR A 50 18.00 27.56 9.52
N ARG A 51 18.24 27.59 10.83
CA ARG A 51 18.65 26.40 11.59
C ARG A 51 17.53 25.35 11.66
N THR A 52 16.30 25.80 11.88
CA THR A 52 15.12 24.91 11.90
C THR A 52 14.86 24.34 10.52
N GLU A 53 14.93 25.15 9.46
CA GLU A 53 14.79 24.66 8.09
C GLU A 53 15.91 23.69 7.70
N ALA A 54 17.16 23.99 8.06
CA ALA A 54 18.29 23.07 7.80
C ALA A 54 18.14 21.74 8.54
N VAL A 55 17.74 21.77 9.82
CA VAL A 55 17.48 20.58 10.60
C VAL A 55 16.33 19.77 9.99
N THR A 56 15.24 20.43 9.57
CA THR A 56 14.11 19.75 8.94
C THR A 56 14.48 19.14 7.58
N GLN A 57 15.37 19.77 6.81
CA GLN A 57 15.87 19.23 5.54
C GLN A 57 16.91 18.11 5.72
N GLN A 58 17.62 18.10 6.85
CA GLN A 58 18.67 17.11 7.13
C GLN A 58 18.16 15.91 7.94
N MET A 59 17.01 16.01 8.59
CA MET A 59 16.42 14.89 9.34
C MET A 59 15.46 14.11 8.46
N GLN A 60 15.81 12.88 8.20
CA GLN A 60 14.90 11.90 7.60
C GLN A 60 14.18 11.15 8.71
N ASP A 61 12.87 11.29 8.76
CA ASP A 61 11.98 10.51 9.63
C ASP A 61 11.48 9.30 8.83
N THR A 62 11.95 8.13 9.20
CA THR A 62 11.57 6.86 8.55
C THR A 62 10.69 6.09 9.51
N GLU A 63 9.49 5.75 9.06
CA GLU A 63 8.58 4.88 9.82
C GLU A 63 9.13 3.46 9.87
N LEU A 64 9.15 2.88 11.08
CA LEU A 64 9.51 1.49 11.31
C LEU A 64 8.19 0.69 11.46
N PRO A 65 7.83 -0.16 10.49
CA PRO A 65 6.57 -0.87 10.55
C PRO A 65 6.52 -1.81 11.75
N ALA A 66 5.39 -1.82 12.46
CA ALA A 66 5.10 -2.82 13.47
C ALA A 66 4.76 -4.16 12.80
N THR A 67 5.12 -5.26 13.47
CA THR A 67 4.70 -6.59 13.01
C THR A 67 3.24 -6.82 13.42
N ARG A 68 2.36 -7.09 12.45
CA ARG A 68 0.97 -7.42 12.71
C ARG A 68 0.87 -8.76 13.46
N GLY A 69 0.07 -8.80 14.53
CA GLY A 69 -0.14 -9.98 15.38
C GLY A 69 -0.66 -11.18 14.58
N SER A 70 -0.33 -12.38 15.02
CA SER A 70 -0.76 -13.64 14.40
C SER A 70 -2.14 -14.07 14.88
N ILE A 71 -2.86 -14.85 14.07
CA ILE A 71 -4.15 -15.45 14.44
C ILE A 71 -3.97 -16.97 14.58
N TYR A 72 -4.42 -17.51 15.69
CA TYR A 72 -4.31 -18.93 16.03
C TYR A 72 -5.67 -19.55 16.26
N SER A 73 -5.80 -20.87 15.95
CA SER A 73 -6.95 -21.69 16.36
C SER A 73 -6.93 -21.96 17.86
N ALA A 74 -8.00 -22.56 18.37
CA ALA A 74 -8.10 -23.01 19.76
C ALA A 74 -6.99 -23.99 20.17
N ASN A 75 -6.46 -24.75 19.22
CA ASN A 75 -5.37 -25.72 19.44
C ASN A 75 -3.98 -25.13 19.17
N GLY A 76 -3.88 -23.82 18.94
CA GLY A 76 -2.62 -23.13 18.70
C GLY A 76 -2.07 -23.27 17.26
N LYS A 77 -2.88 -23.72 16.30
CA LYS A 77 -2.49 -23.78 14.89
C LYS A 77 -2.49 -22.38 14.30
N LEU A 78 -1.44 -22.03 13.61
CA LEU A 78 -1.26 -20.71 12.99
C LEU A 78 -2.16 -20.57 11.76
N LEU A 79 -3.11 -19.64 11.81
CA LEU A 79 -4.10 -19.40 10.74
C LEU A 79 -3.73 -18.20 9.86
N ALA A 80 -3.15 -17.15 10.46
CA ALA A 80 -2.65 -16.00 9.75
C ALA A 80 -1.39 -15.45 10.42
N LYS A 81 -0.40 -15.04 9.62
CA LYS A 81 0.83 -14.41 10.11
C LYS A 81 1.31 -13.32 9.17
N SER A 82 2.15 -12.44 9.67
CA SER A 82 2.87 -11.46 8.86
C SER A 82 4.27 -11.97 8.55
N ASN A 83 4.69 -11.81 7.31
CA ASN A 83 6.05 -12.07 6.85
C ASN A 83 6.72 -10.72 6.54
N THR A 84 7.97 -10.56 6.95
CA THR A 84 8.78 -9.41 6.55
C THR A 84 9.19 -9.58 5.10
N VAL A 85 8.93 -8.57 4.30
CA VAL A 85 9.27 -8.49 2.87
C VAL A 85 9.89 -7.14 2.57
N TRP A 86 10.33 -6.94 1.34
CA TRP A 86 10.95 -5.68 0.90
C TRP A 86 10.28 -5.15 -0.36
N ASN A 87 10.04 -3.85 -0.39
CA ASN A 87 9.68 -3.15 -1.60
C ASN A 87 10.96 -2.66 -2.28
N ILE A 88 11.04 -2.82 -3.59
CA ILE A 88 12.13 -2.30 -4.40
C ILE A 88 11.72 -0.94 -4.93
N ILE A 89 12.50 0.08 -4.59
CA ILE A 89 12.24 1.47 -4.94
C ILE A 89 13.30 1.95 -5.93
N ALA A 90 12.87 2.56 -7.02
CA ALA A 90 13.74 3.23 -7.97
C ALA A 90 13.72 4.75 -7.79
N ASN A 91 14.87 5.37 -8.06
CA ASN A 91 15.01 6.82 -8.24
C ASN A 91 15.41 7.14 -9.70
N PRO A 92 14.43 7.26 -10.62
CA PRO A 92 14.66 7.58 -12.01
C PRO A 92 15.45 8.87 -12.23
N LEU A 93 15.11 9.93 -11.49
CA LEU A 93 15.79 11.22 -11.60
C LEU A 93 17.29 11.12 -11.26
N GLN A 94 17.64 10.39 -10.21
CA GLN A 94 19.05 10.21 -9.84
C GLN A 94 19.79 9.33 -10.83
N SER A 95 19.15 8.31 -11.40
CA SER A 95 19.71 7.49 -12.46
C SER A 95 20.06 8.33 -13.70
N GLN A 96 19.18 9.25 -14.10
CA GLN A 96 19.44 10.19 -15.19
C GLN A 96 20.59 11.16 -14.86
N LYS A 97 20.61 11.73 -13.65
CA LYS A 97 21.71 12.61 -13.20
C LYS A 97 23.05 11.92 -13.21
N ASN A 98 23.08 10.61 -12.96
CA ASN A 98 24.27 9.76 -13.03
C ASN A 98 24.70 9.42 -14.46
N GLY A 99 23.93 9.85 -15.49
CA GLY A 99 24.25 9.65 -16.89
C GLY A 99 23.75 8.32 -17.48
N ALA A 100 22.74 7.70 -16.87
CA ALA A 100 22.14 6.47 -17.41
C ALA A 100 21.56 6.70 -18.80
N THR A 101 21.91 5.84 -19.73
CA THR A 101 21.34 5.82 -21.08
C THR A 101 20.08 4.94 -21.14
N THR A 102 19.21 5.20 -22.12
CA THR A 102 18.00 4.39 -22.33
C THR A 102 18.34 2.91 -22.54
N ALA A 103 19.40 2.59 -23.28
CA ALA A 103 19.82 1.20 -23.48
C ALA A 103 20.29 0.52 -22.18
N GLN A 104 20.97 1.25 -21.30
CA GLN A 104 21.41 0.74 -20.00
C GLN A 104 20.23 0.52 -19.05
N LEU A 105 19.21 1.41 -19.07
CA LEU A 105 17.99 1.23 -18.29
C LEU A 105 17.16 0.06 -18.81
N GLN A 106 17.13 -0.18 -20.11
CA GLN A 106 16.48 -1.36 -20.69
C GLN A 106 17.18 -2.65 -20.23
N GLN A 107 18.50 -2.71 -20.31
CA GLN A 107 19.28 -3.85 -19.81
C GLN A 107 19.06 -4.07 -18.29
N ALA A 108 19.02 -3.00 -17.52
CA ALA A 108 18.71 -3.10 -16.08
C ALA A 108 17.31 -3.66 -15.82
N ALA A 109 16.32 -3.24 -16.62
CA ALA A 109 14.96 -3.74 -16.51
C ALA A 109 14.88 -5.25 -16.82
N GLU A 110 15.60 -5.73 -17.82
CA GLU A 110 15.69 -7.16 -18.17
C GLU A 110 16.31 -7.99 -17.03
N GLU A 111 17.39 -7.50 -16.44
CA GLU A 111 18.06 -8.19 -15.33
C GLU A 111 17.19 -8.20 -14.07
N ILE A 112 16.56 -7.07 -13.73
CA ILE A 112 15.65 -6.98 -12.56
C ILE A 112 14.45 -7.92 -12.76
N ALA A 113 13.88 -7.98 -13.98
CA ALA A 113 12.78 -8.91 -14.27
C ALA A 113 13.21 -10.38 -14.09
N THR A 114 14.44 -10.71 -14.49
CA THR A 114 15.02 -12.05 -14.33
C THR A 114 15.24 -12.40 -12.85
N LEU A 115 15.69 -11.43 -12.05
CA LEU A 115 15.92 -11.63 -10.61
C LEU A 115 14.60 -11.74 -9.82
N LEU A 116 13.55 -11.00 -10.21
CA LEU A 116 12.23 -11.07 -9.58
C LEU A 116 11.54 -12.42 -9.82
N ASP A 117 11.60 -12.94 -11.03
CA ASP A 117 10.99 -14.22 -11.46
C ASP A 117 9.51 -14.41 -11.03
N ASP A 118 8.78 -13.30 -10.97
CA ASP A 118 7.38 -13.24 -10.52
C ASP A 118 6.38 -12.98 -11.66
N GLY A 119 6.87 -13.02 -12.91
CA GLY A 119 6.09 -12.71 -14.11
C GLY A 119 6.07 -11.21 -14.47
N THR A 120 6.72 -10.34 -13.68
CA THR A 120 6.87 -8.93 -14.03
C THR A 120 7.73 -8.78 -15.29
N THR A 121 7.22 -8.08 -16.30
CA THR A 121 7.91 -7.92 -17.58
C THR A 121 8.98 -6.83 -17.51
N ALA A 122 10.06 -7.00 -18.28
CA ALA A 122 11.11 -6.00 -18.43
C ALA A 122 10.56 -4.65 -18.92
N ASP A 123 9.56 -4.66 -19.83
CA ASP A 123 8.93 -3.44 -20.33
C ASP A 123 8.19 -2.68 -19.22
N SER A 124 7.52 -3.38 -18.30
CA SER A 124 6.87 -2.75 -17.15
C SER A 124 7.89 -2.07 -16.25
N ILE A 125 8.99 -2.74 -15.95
CA ILE A 125 10.07 -2.18 -15.12
C ILE A 125 10.72 -0.98 -15.83
N PHE A 126 11.00 -1.10 -17.12
CA PHE A 126 11.57 -0.02 -17.93
C PHE A 126 10.66 1.23 -17.91
N ASN A 127 9.35 1.05 -18.04
CA ASN A 127 8.38 2.15 -17.95
C ASN A 127 8.42 2.82 -16.57
N ILE A 128 8.63 2.06 -15.49
CA ILE A 128 8.80 2.61 -14.14
C ILE A 128 10.09 3.42 -14.03
N LEU A 129 11.22 2.88 -14.56
CA LEU A 129 12.54 3.53 -14.52
C LEU A 129 12.63 4.81 -15.38
N THR A 130 11.71 4.97 -16.34
CA THR A 130 11.65 6.14 -17.25
C THR A 130 10.43 7.01 -17.02
N ALA A 131 9.61 6.73 -16.00
CA ALA A 131 8.35 7.43 -15.74
C ALA A 131 8.58 8.90 -15.43
N THR A 132 7.73 9.75 -16.02
CA THR A 132 7.71 11.21 -15.79
C THR A 132 6.38 11.65 -15.20
N ASN A 133 6.40 12.74 -14.45
CA ASN A 133 5.20 13.41 -13.96
C ASN A 133 4.49 14.20 -15.09
N ALA A 134 3.37 14.84 -14.76
CA ALA A 134 2.59 15.65 -15.71
C ALA A 134 3.39 16.84 -16.32
N ASN A 135 4.48 17.27 -15.68
CA ASN A 135 5.37 18.33 -16.15
C ASN A 135 6.53 17.82 -17.02
N GLY A 136 6.62 16.48 -17.22
CA GLY A 136 7.71 15.85 -17.98
C GLY A 136 9.00 15.63 -17.18
N GLU A 137 8.96 15.77 -15.84
CA GLU A 137 10.11 15.55 -14.96
C GLU A 137 10.10 14.10 -14.45
N LEU A 138 11.26 13.47 -14.36
CA LEU A 138 11.40 12.12 -13.81
C LEU A 138 11.09 12.11 -12.31
N TYR A 139 10.50 11.02 -11.85
CA TYR A 139 10.23 10.81 -10.44
C TYR A 139 11.51 10.52 -9.64
N GLU A 140 11.52 10.97 -8.38
CA GLU A 140 12.56 10.60 -7.41
C GLU A 140 12.24 9.29 -6.67
N TYR A 141 10.98 8.90 -6.66
CA TYR A 141 10.49 7.71 -5.96
C TYR A 141 9.47 6.96 -6.82
N ARG A 142 9.76 5.72 -7.15
CA ARG A 142 8.85 4.80 -7.84
C ARG A 142 9.02 3.38 -7.33
N VAL A 143 7.93 2.73 -7.00
CA VAL A 143 7.94 1.33 -6.59
C VAL A 143 8.08 0.45 -7.83
N VAL A 144 9.13 -0.36 -7.87
CA VAL A 144 9.42 -1.33 -8.94
C VAL A 144 8.72 -2.66 -8.65
N ALA A 145 8.87 -3.15 -7.43
CA ALA A 145 8.25 -4.39 -6.97
C ALA A 145 7.88 -4.29 -5.49
N LYS A 146 6.80 -4.95 -5.09
CA LYS A 146 6.33 -5.02 -3.70
C LYS A 146 6.41 -6.45 -3.21
N GLY A 147 6.61 -6.61 -1.88
CA GLY A 147 6.50 -7.91 -1.25
C GLY A 147 7.63 -8.89 -1.59
N VAL A 148 8.78 -8.39 -2.00
CA VAL A 148 9.93 -9.21 -2.42
C VAL A 148 10.61 -9.85 -1.22
N GLU A 149 10.96 -11.12 -1.31
CA GLU A 149 11.74 -11.80 -0.28
C GLU A 149 13.16 -11.24 -0.17
N LYS A 150 13.73 -11.28 1.06
CA LYS A 150 15.03 -10.67 1.33
C LYS A 150 16.15 -11.12 0.40
N PRO A 151 16.35 -12.41 0.09
CA PRO A 151 17.42 -12.85 -0.80
C PRO A 151 17.34 -12.22 -2.19
N VAL A 152 16.13 -12.09 -2.75
CA VAL A 152 15.89 -11.48 -4.06
C VAL A 152 16.11 -9.97 -4.00
N ALA A 153 15.59 -9.32 -2.95
CA ALA A 153 15.80 -7.88 -2.75
C ALA A 153 17.29 -7.53 -2.60
N ASP A 154 18.03 -8.33 -1.84
CA ASP A 154 19.48 -8.15 -1.67
C ASP A 154 20.24 -8.36 -3.01
N ALA A 155 19.84 -9.35 -3.82
CA ALA A 155 20.43 -9.58 -5.14
C ALA A 155 20.19 -8.40 -6.12
N ILE A 156 18.98 -7.86 -6.14
CA ILE A 156 18.63 -6.69 -6.95
C ILE A 156 19.40 -5.45 -6.48
N LEU A 157 19.54 -5.26 -5.17
CA LEU A 157 20.33 -4.16 -4.62
C LEU A 157 21.82 -4.29 -4.94
N GLU A 158 22.38 -5.51 -4.81
CA GLU A 158 23.76 -5.79 -5.19
C GLU A 158 24.01 -5.54 -6.69
N TYR A 159 23.08 -5.94 -7.55
CA TYR A 159 23.12 -5.60 -8.98
C TYR A 159 23.18 -4.08 -9.17
N SER A 160 22.28 -3.32 -8.56
CA SER A 160 22.26 -1.85 -8.65
C SER A 160 23.56 -1.21 -8.15
N MET A 161 24.16 -1.77 -7.09
CA MET A 161 25.43 -1.26 -6.54
C MET A 161 26.62 -1.53 -7.46
N ASN A 162 26.60 -2.62 -8.20
CA ASN A 162 27.69 -3.05 -9.08
C ASN A 162 27.55 -2.52 -10.51
N TYR A 163 26.33 -2.19 -10.96
CA TYR A 163 26.07 -1.66 -12.29
C TYR A 163 26.35 -0.15 -12.34
N ARG A 164 27.60 0.19 -12.72
CA ARG A 164 28.12 1.55 -12.65
C ARG A 164 28.64 2.05 -14.00
N THR A 165 28.70 3.39 -14.11
CA THR A 165 29.42 4.07 -15.20
C THR A 165 30.93 3.90 -15.04
N ASP A 166 31.70 4.25 -16.07
CA ASP A 166 33.16 4.40 -15.92
C ASP A 166 33.46 5.50 -14.88
N PRO A 167 34.51 5.33 -14.05
CA PRO A 167 34.86 6.35 -13.06
C PRO A 167 35.22 7.68 -13.74
N PRO A 168 34.68 8.82 -13.23
CA PRO A 168 35.15 10.12 -13.65
C PRO A 168 36.64 10.35 -13.32
N ALA A 169 37.28 11.29 -14.03
CA ALA A 169 38.67 11.58 -13.81
C ALA A 169 38.96 12.04 -12.37
N GLY A 170 39.69 11.23 -11.63
CA GLY A 170 40.06 11.49 -10.23
C GLY A 170 39.18 10.80 -9.19
N GLU A 171 38.18 10.04 -9.60
CA GLU A 171 37.35 9.20 -8.74
C GLU A 171 37.73 7.72 -8.85
N GLU A 172 37.57 6.96 -7.77
CA GLU A 172 37.89 5.50 -7.75
C GLU A 172 36.73 4.67 -8.29
N GLN A 173 35.49 5.18 -8.23
CA GLN A 173 34.28 4.47 -8.68
C GLN A 173 33.38 5.34 -9.53
N GLY A 174 32.71 4.75 -10.52
CA GLY A 174 31.67 5.37 -11.30
C GLY A 174 30.33 5.49 -10.53
N TYR A 175 29.40 6.25 -11.07
CA TYR A 175 28.07 6.41 -10.51
C TYR A 175 27.17 5.21 -10.84
N ARG A 176 26.23 4.87 -9.95
CA ARG A 176 25.24 3.80 -10.21
C ARG A 176 24.36 4.18 -11.40
N ILE A 177 24.24 3.29 -12.38
CA ILE A 177 23.42 3.49 -13.60
C ILE A 177 21.94 3.42 -13.23
N VAL A 178 21.54 2.39 -12.51
CA VAL A 178 20.19 2.29 -11.94
C VAL A 178 20.27 2.48 -10.43
N VAL A 179 19.57 3.49 -9.91
CA VAL A 179 19.58 3.80 -8.48
C VAL A 179 18.37 3.14 -7.84
N LEU A 180 18.61 2.06 -7.12
CA LEU A 180 17.60 1.32 -6.38
C LEU A 180 17.90 1.39 -4.88
N SER A 181 16.84 1.32 -4.10
CA SER A 181 16.83 1.14 -2.64
C SER A 181 15.77 0.13 -2.25
N THR A 182 15.83 -0.35 -1.02
CA THR A 182 14.85 -1.28 -0.48
C THR A 182 14.20 -0.68 0.75
N GLU A 183 12.88 -0.84 0.86
CA GLU A 183 12.12 -0.48 2.05
C GLU A 183 11.53 -1.74 2.66
N GLN A 184 11.69 -1.89 3.97
CA GLN A 184 11.09 -3.01 4.69
C GLN A 184 9.57 -2.83 4.70
N ALA A 185 8.86 -3.87 4.34
CA ALA A 185 7.40 -3.94 4.35
C ALA A 185 6.95 -5.23 5.04
N SER A 186 5.67 -5.37 5.22
CA SER A 186 5.05 -6.58 5.78
C SER A 186 3.96 -7.06 4.83
N THR A 187 3.92 -8.35 4.57
CA THR A 187 2.81 -8.98 3.84
C THR A 187 2.11 -9.98 4.73
N ARG A 188 0.77 -10.03 4.63
CA ARG A 188 -0.03 -11.00 5.35
C ARG A 188 -0.06 -12.32 4.62
N SER A 189 0.07 -13.43 5.35
CA SER A 189 0.08 -14.78 4.79
C SER A 189 -0.92 -15.66 5.54
N TYR A 190 -1.71 -16.40 4.77
CA TYR A 190 -2.73 -17.35 5.24
C TYR A 190 -2.32 -18.76 4.77
N PRO A 191 -1.62 -19.52 5.63
CA PRO A 191 -0.96 -20.77 5.20
C PRO A 191 -1.91 -21.85 4.69
N TYR A 192 -3.21 -21.74 4.98
CA TYR A 192 -4.22 -22.74 4.59
C TYR A 192 -5.14 -22.25 3.47
N GLY A 193 -4.76 -21.15 2.77
CA GLY A 193 -5.53 -20.64 1.64
C GLY A 193 -6.97 -20.33 2.01
N ALA A 194 -7.91 -20.93 1.29
CA ALA A 194 -9.35 -20.68 1.44
C ALA A 194 -9.96 -21.14 2.78
N PHE A 195 -9.25 -21.95 3.57
CA PHE A 195 -9.73 -22.41 4.86
C PHE A 195 -10.08 -21.26 5.81
N LEU A 196 -11.31 -21.25 6.31
CA LEU A 196 -11.84 -20.25 7.24
C LEU A 196 -11.82 -18.80 6.66
N SER A 197 -11.73 -18.65 5.34
CA SER A 197 -11.48 -17.36 4.66
C SER A 197 -12.52 -16.28 5.00
N SER A 198 -13.81 -16.61 5.00
CA SER A 198 -14.89 -15.66 5.31
C SER A 198 -14.90 -15.20 6.77
N VAL A 199 -14.28 -15.95 7.69
CA VAL A 199 -14.11 -15.57 9.10
C VAL A 199 -12.84 -14.76 9.30
N LEU A 200 -11.71 -15.27 8.80
CA LEU A 200 -10.42 -14.56 8.89
C LEU A 200 -10.49 -13.22 8.17
N GLY A 201 -11.06 -13.20 6.98
CA GLY A 201 -10.96 -12.06 6.09
C GLY A 201 -9.56 -11.93 5.51
N PHE A 202 -9.18 -10.70 5.13
CA PHE A 202 -7.87 -10.41 4.55
C PHE A 202 -7.43 -8.98 4.86
N CYS A 203 -6.15 -8.69 4.63
CA CYS A 203 -5.57 -7.36 4.71
C CYS A 203 -5.39 -6.76 3.32
N ASN A 204 -5.51 -5.42 3.23
CA ASN A 204 -5.14 -4.66 2.05
C ASN A 204 -3.61 -4.69 1.81
N GLY A 205 -3.19 -4.17 0.67
CA GLY A 205 -1.76 -4.06 0.33
C GLY A 205 -0.95 -3.10 1.21
N ASP A 206 -1.60 -2.28 2.03
CA ASP A 206 -0.99 -1.42 3.05
C ASP A 206 -0.89 -2.09 4.43
N GLY A 207 -1.39 -3.34 4.56
CA GLY A 207 -1.39 -4.11 5.81
C GLY A 207 -2.57 -3.85 6.73
N SER A 208 -3.51 -2.96 6.38
CA SER A 208 -4.75 -2.73 7.13
C SER A 208 -5.75 -3.86 6.92
N GLY A 209 -6.55 -4.20 7.93
CA GLY A 209 -7.60 -5.21 7.82
C GLY A 209 -8.77 -4.74 6.95
N ALA A 210 -9.06 -5.48 5.87
CA ALA A 210 -10.13 -5.16 4.92
C ALA A 210 -11.46 -5.82 5.26
N TYR A 211 -11.43 -7.10 5.64
CA TYR A 211 -12.61 -7.91 5.94
C TYR A 211 -12.37 -8.85 7.11
N GLY A 212 -13.46 -9.43 7.62
CA GLY A 212 -13.45 -10.48 8.65
C GLY A 212 -12.84 -10.05 9.98
N LEU A 213 -12.17 -11.00 10.65
CA LEU A 213 -11.46 -10.75 11.91
C LEU A 213 -10.29 -9.80 11.73
N GLU A 214 -9.63 -9.82 10.57
CA GLU A 214 -8.56 -8.88 10.25
C GLU A 214 -9.03 -7.44 10.39
N LYS A 215 -10.23 -7.11 9.88
CA LYS A 215 -10.83 -5.80 10.00
C LYS A 215 -11.38 -5.53 11.40
N SER A 216 -12.11 -6.49 11.96
CA SER A 216 -12.81 -6.30 13.24
C SER A 216 -11.85 -6.11 14.42
N TYR A 217 -10.63 -6.65 14.33
CA TYR A 217 -9.58 -6.57 15.33
C TYR A 217 -8.34 -5.84 14.82
N ASP A 218 -8.50 -4.97 13.84
CA ASP A 218 -7.38 -4.25 13.24
C ASP A 218 -6.57 -3.47 14.28
N ASP A 219 -7.23 -2.72 15.17
CA ASP A 219 -6.59 -1.97 16.26
C ASP A 219 -5.77 -2.84 17.22
N VAL A 220 -6.15 -4.12 17.36
CA VAL A 220 -5.45 -5.08 18.22
C VAL A 220 -4.28 -5.73 17.50
N LEU A 221 -4.49 -6.04 16.22
CA LEU A 221 -3.54 -6.77 15.38
C LEU A 221 -2.43 -5.89 14.82
N SER A 222 -2.72 -4.63 14.43
CA SER A 222 -1.78 -3.79 13.67
C SER A 222 -0.57 -3.32 14.46
N GLY A 223 -0.68 -3.20 15.79
CA GLY A 223 0.38 -2.64 16.63
C GLY A 223 0.52 -1.13 16.48
N THR A 224 1.67 -0.60 16.89
CA THR A 224 2.00 0.82 16.75
C THR A 224 3.34 0.95 16.03
N PRO A 225 3.41 1.62 14.88
CA PRO A 225 4.67 1.79 14.18
C PRO A 225 5.66 2.60 15.02
N GLY A 226 6.92 2.26 14.88
CA GLY A 226 8.05 3.01 15.40
C GLY A 226 8.52 4.05 14.40
N ARG A 227 9.56 4.79 14.76
CA ARG A 227 10.18 5.77 13.87
C ARG A 227 11.68 5.86 14.10
N SER A 228 12.42 6.10 13.04
CA SER A 228 13.85 6.33 13.08
C SER A 228 14.12 7.71 12.50
N ILE A 229 14.71 8.59 13.32
CA ILE A 229 15.08 9.94 12.93
C ILE A 229 16.60 9.94 12.78
N ALA A 230 17.09 10.11 11.55
CA ALA A 230 18.52 10.15 11.26
C ALA A 230 18.89 11.40 10.47
N GLU A 231 20.10 11.91 10.72
CA GLU A 231 20.66 12.98 9.90
C GLU A 231 21.13 12.43 8.56
N THR A 232 20.68 13.05 7.47
CA THR A 232 21.04 12.67 6.09
C THR A 232 21.81 13.79 5.41
N ASN A 233 22.61 13.41 4.41
CA ASN A 233 23.24 14.36 3.50
C ASN A 233 22.23 14.89 2.45
N VAL A 234 22.65 15.83 1.62
CA VAL A 234 21.83 16.42 0.53
C VAL A 234 21.36 15.35 -0.49
N SER A 235 22.01 14.19 -0.51
CA SER A 235 21.65 13.05 -1.36
C SER A 235 20.69 12.04 -0.68
N GLY A 236 20.25 12.32 0.55
CA GLY A 236 19.35 11.44 1.32
C GLY A 236 20.05 10.21 1.95
N GLU A 237 21.39 10.17 1.96
CA GLU A 237 22.14 9.08 2.61
C GLU A 237 22.37 9.45 4.08
N VAL A 238 22.16 8.49 4.98
CA VAL A 238 22.42 8.65 6.40
C VAL A 238 23.93 8.92 6.62
N LEU A 239 24.24 9.96 7.37
CA LEU A 239 25.63 10.33 7.66
C LEU A 239 26.28 9.24 8.52
N ALA A 240 27.47 8.78 8.14
CA ALA A 240 28.19 7.68 8.78
C ALA A 240 28.45 7.86 10.29
N ASN A 241 28.34 9.09 10.80
CA ASN A 241 28.54 9.45 12.21
C ASN A 241 27.26 9.98 12.87
N ALA A 242 26.11 9.92 12.20
CA ALA A 242 24.84 10.35 12.80
C ALA A 242 24.34 9.28 13.77
N GLU A 243 24.07 9.67 15.01
CA GLU A 243 23.30 8.85 15.93
C GLU A 243 21.83 8.95 15.53
N ALA A 244 21.28 7.84 15.00
CA ALA A 244 19.85 7.77 14.73
C ALA A 244 19.08 7.66 16.05
N GLU A 245 18.10 8.53 16.25
CA GLU A 245 17.15 8.40 17.36
C GLU A 245 16.06 7.41 16.94
N VAL A 246 16.08 6.21 17.56
CA VAL A 246 15.17 5.13 17.22
C VAL A 246 14.09 4.96 18.29
N TYR A 247 12.86 5.18 17.90
CA TYR A 247 11.67 4.82 18.67
C TYR A 247 11.17 3.46 18.16
N PRO A 248 11.33 2.36 18.92
CA PRO A 248 10.98 1.03 18.43
C PRO A 248 9.48 0.90 18.18
N ALA A 249 9.13 0.12 17.16
CA ALA A 249 7.74 -0.29 16.93
C ALA A 249 7.24 -1.17 18.08
N ILE A 250 5.95 -1.14 18.34
CA ILE A 250 5.25 -2.05 19.25
C ILE A 250 4.42 -2.99 18.42
N ASP A 251 4.81 -4.26 18.38
CA ASP A 251 4.11 -5.27 17.60
C ASP A 251 2.66 -5.45 18.06
N GLY A 252 1.79 -5.84 17.13
CA GLY A 252 0.39 -6.15 17.39
C GLY A 252 0.21 -7.39 18.28
N ASN A 253 -0.92 -7.43 18.96
CA ASN A 253 -1.28 -8.58 19.79
C ASN A 253 -1.81 -9.74 18.95
N ASN A 254 -1.53 -10.98 19.40
CA ASN A 254 -2.06 -12.17 18.75
C ASN A 254 -3.52 -12.42 19.12
N LEU A 255 -4.31 -12.97 18.20
CA LEU A 255 -5.64 -13.48 18.46
C LEU A 255 -5.62 -15.00 18.61
N ASN A 256 -6.23 -15.50 19.69
CA ASN A 256 -6.49 -16.92 19.87
C ASN A 256 -8.00 -17.13 19.74
N LEU A 257 -8.42 -17.84 18.69
CA LEU A 257 -9.82 -18.11 18.40
C LEU A 257 -10.33 -19.29 19.23
N THR A 258 -11.64 -19.37 19.38
CA THR A 258 -12.31 -20.55 19.91
C THR A 258 -12.54 -21.63 18.83
N ILE A 259 -12.28 -21.30 17.56
CA ILE A 259 -12.39 -22.21 16.42
C ILE A 259 -11.38 -23.36 16.58
N ASP A 260 -11.90 -24.60 16.57
CA ASP A 260 -11.11 -25.82 16.46
C ASP A 260 -10.92 -26.16 14.99
N GLU A 261 -9.68 -26.17 14.52
CA GLU A 261 -9.39 -26.37 13.09
C GLU A 261 -9.83 -27.74 12.57
N ASN A 262 -9.89 -28.77 13.43
CA ASN A 262 -10.34 -30.10 13.00
C ASN A 262 -11.86 -30.10 12.83
N VAL A 263 -12.60 -29.49 13.78
CA VAL A 263 -14.05 -29.35 13.66
C VAL A 263 -14.41 -28.49 12.45
N GLN A 264 -13.68 -27.38 12.25
CA GLN A 264 -13.88 -26.49 11.12
C GLN A 264 -13.66 -27.23 9.78
N ALA A 265 -12.57 -27.98 9.65
CA ALA A 265 -12.27 -28.74 8.43
C ALA A 265 -13.38 -29.76 8.09
N ILE A 266 -13.86 -30.51 9.10
CA ILE A 266 -14.95 -31.44 8.93
C ILE A 266 -16.24 -30.73 8.48
N VAL A 267 -16.54 -29.59 9.09
CA VAL A 267 -17.75 -28.83 8.75
C VAL A 267 -17.66 -28.27 7.33
N GLU A 268 -16.51 -27.73 6.92
CA GLU A 268 -16.32 -27.24 5.55
C GLU A 268 -16.43 -28.35 4.51
N GLU A 269 -15.80 -29.52 4.77
CA GLU A 269 -15.85 -30.67 3.88
C GLU A 269 -17.28 -31.15 3.67
N TYR A 270 -18.01 -31.43 4.75
CA TYR A 270 -19.38 -31.95 4.63
C TYR A 270 -20.39 -30.92 4.14
N LEU A 271 -20.17 -29.63 4.44
CA LEU A 271 -21.01 -28.56 3.89
C LEU A 271 -20.83 -28.44 2.37
N SER A 272 -19.58 -28.50 1.89
CA SER A 272 -19.26 -28.52 0.45
C SER A 272 -19.85 -29.77 -0.25
N GLU A 273 -19.69 -30.98 0.35
CA GLU A 273 -20.25 -32.19 -0.18
C GLU A 273 -21.78 -32.13 -0.27
N ALA A 274 -22.44 -31.61 0.75
CA ALA A 274 -23.90 -31.46 0.78
C ALA A 274 -24.38 -30.49 -0.30
N MET A 275 -23.72 -29.34 -0.47
CA MET A 275 -24.06 -28.37 -1.51
C MET A 275 -23.93 -28.97 -2.91
N ASN A 276 -22.84 -29.68 -3.16
CA ASN A 276 -22.61 -30.35 -4.45
C ASN A 276 -23.64 -31.48 -4.70
N THR A 277 -23.90 -32.31 -3.71
CA THR A 277 -24.83 -33.46 -3.83
C THR A 277 -26.26 -33.03 -4.10
N PHE A 278 -26.70 -31.98 -3.45
CA PHE A 278 -28.07 -31.46 -3.55
C PHE A 278 -28.21 -30.28 -4.51
N SER A 279 -27.16 -29.97 -5.26
CA SER A 279 -27.13 -28.84 -6.21
C SER A 279 -27.61 -27.51 -5.57
N VAL A 280 -27.15 -27.25 -4.34
CA VAL A 280 -27.49 -26.01 -3.64
C VAL A 280 -26.65 -24.90 -4.23
N HIS A 281 -27.30 -23.99 -4.94
CA HIS A 281 -26.64 -22.84 -5.54
C HIS A 281 -26.78 -21.64 -4.61
N GLY A 282 -25.65 -21.12 -4.20
CA GLY A 282 -25.60 -19.77 -3.67
C GLY A 282 -25.39 -19.62 -2.18
N ARG A 283 -25.91 -20.46 -1.31
CA ARG A 283 -25.83 -20.20 0.14
C ARG A 283 -25.77 -21.49 0.94
N GLY A 284 -24.61 -21.77 1.48
CA GLY A 284 -24.41 -22.81 2.48
C GLY A 284 -23.66 -22.25 3.67
N SER A 285 -24.20 -22.36 4.86
CA SER A 285 -23.53 -21.93 6.08
C SER A 285 -23.80 -22.90 7.23
N ALA A 286 -22.83 -23.05 8.12
CA ALA A 286 -22.92 -23.89 9.29
C ALA A 286 -22.15 -23.29 10.46
N ILE A 287 -22.73 -23.36 11.67
CA ILE A 287 -22.09 -22.96 12.92
C ILE A 287 -22.14 -24.10 13.89
N VAL A 288 -21.00 -24.42 14.51
CA VAL A 288 -20.91 -25.37 15.63
C VAL A 288 -20.54 -24.61 16.89
N MET A 289 -21.41 -24.68 17.89
CA MET A 289 -21.26 -23.96 19.16
C MET A 289 -21.25 -24.90 20.35
N ASN A 290 -20.39 -24.68 21.30
CA ASN A 290 -20.43 -25.30 22.59
C ASN A 290 -21.54 -24.66 23.44
N VAL A 291 -22.64 -25.37 23.64
CA VAL A 291 -23.85 -24.85 24.34
C VAL A 291 -23.60 -24.49 25.82
N LYS A 292 -22.53 -24.98 26.45
CA LYS A 292 -22.22 -24.68 27.85
C LYS A 292 -21.42 -23.41 28.02
N THR A 293 -20.57 -23.08 27.05
CA THR A 293 -19.63 -21.95 27.13
C THR A 293 -19.98 -20.82 26.17
N GLY A 294 -20.79 -21.09 25.13
CA GLY A 294 -21.06 -20.16 24.03
C GLY A 294 -19.91 -20.08 23.01
N ALA A 295 -18.83 -20.85 23.20
CA ALA A 295 -17.69 -20.81 22.29
C ALA A 295 -18.08 -21.35 20.91
N ILE A 296 -17.75 -20.62 19.85
CA ILE A 296 -17.90 -21.07 18.45
C ILE A 296 -16.71 -21.97 18.14
N LEU A 297 -17.00 -23.25 17.83
CA LEU A 297 -15.98 -24.25 17.49
C LEU A 297 -15.73 -24.33 15.98
N ALA A 298 -16.74 -24.03 15.17
CA ALA A 298 -16.63 -23.91 13.73
C ALA A 298 -17.65 -22.91 13.20
N MET A 299 -17.28 -22.20 12.14
CA MET A 299 -18.15 -21.27 11.42
C MET A 299 -17.76 -21.34 9.93
N ALA A 300 -18.53 -22.10 9.16
CA ALA A 300 -18.28 -22.29 7.74
C ALA A 300 -19.30 -21.52 6.90
N SER A 301 -18.83 -20.88 5.86
CA SER A 301 -19.63 -20.26 4.81
C SER A 301 -19.08 -20.74 3.49
N MET A 302 -19.93 -21.36 2.65
CA MET A 302 -19.50 -21.75 1.32
C MET A 302 -19.47 -20.53 0.39
N GLU A 303 -18.68 -20.69 -0.65
CA GLU A 303 -18.01 -19.69 -1.45
C GLU A 303 -16.82 -19.14 -0.70
N GLN A 304 -15.82 -19.98 -0.65
CA GLN A 304 -14.54 -19.63 -0.09
C GLN A 304 -13.70 -18.94 -1.15
N PHE A 305 -12.83 -18.05 -0.69
CA PHE A 305 -11.82 -17.39 -1.52
C PHE A 305 -10.45 -17.57 -0.87
N ASP A 306 -9.37 -17.38 -1.62
CA ASP A 306 -8.04 -17.38 -1.02
C ASP A 306 -7.72 -15.96 -0.46
N PRO A 307 -7.56 -15.80 0.86
CA PRO A 307 -7.18 -14.51 1.45
C PRO A 307 -5.80 -14.00 1.01
N ASN A 308 -4.94 -14.85 0.44
CA ASN A 308 -3.68 -14.44 -0.16
C ASN A 308 -3.87 -13.77 -1.53
N ASP A 309 -4.98 -14.07 -2.22
CA ASP A 309 -5.39 -13.44 -3.47
C ASP A 309 -6.89 -13.11 -3.45
N PRO A 310 -7.34 -12.16 -2.61
CA PRO A 310 -8.75 -11.93 -2.36
C PRO A 310 -9.51 -11.31 -3.53
N TYR A 311 -8.79 -10.74 -4.50
CA TYR A 311 -9.42 -10.04 -5.63
C TYR A 311 -9.76 -10.93 -6.82
N THR A 312 -9.26 -12.14 -6.86
CA THR A 312 -9.69 -13.17 -7.81
C THR A 312 -11.07 -13.66 -7.46
N ILE A 313 -11.95 -13.79 -8.45
CA ILE A 313 -13.29 -14.39 -8.29
C ILE A 313 -13.13 -15.89 -8.49
N TYR A 314 -13.44 -16.67 -7.46
CA TYR A 314 -13.24 -18.13 -7.44
C TYR A 314 -14.47 -18.90 -7.89
N ASP A 315 -15.66 -18.30 -7.91
CA ASP A 315 -16.89 -18.94 -8.40
C ASP A 315 -16.88 -19.02 -9.91
N GLU A 316 -16.88 -20.22 -10.45
CA GLU A 316 -16.82 -20.49 -11.91
C GLU A 316 -18.00 -19.87 -12.68
N LYS A 317 -19.20 -19.83 -12.07
CA LYS A 317 -20.37 -19.22 -12.71
C LYS A 317 -20.27 -17.71 -12.75
N MET A 318 -19.74 -17.08 -11.69
CA MET A 318 -19.46 -15.64 -11.69
C MET A 318 -18.43 -15.28 -12.76
N GLN A 319 -17.36 -16.05 -12.88
CA GLN A 319 -16.36 -15.85 -13.94
C GLN A 319 -17.00 -15.99 -15.33
N ALA A 320 -17.76 -17.07 -15.56
CA ALA A 320 -18.41 -17.30 -16.84
C ALA A 320 -19.40 -16.18 -17.22
N ILE A 321 -20.08 -15.57 -16.25
CA ILE A 321 -20.96 -14.42 -16.48
C ILE A 321 -20.16 -13.17 -16.87
N LEU A 322 -19.04 -12.90 -16.19
CA LEU A 322 -18.19 -11.76 -16.50
C LEU A 322 -17.54 -11.83 -17.90
N ASP A 323 -17.38 -13.04 -18.42
CA ASP A 323 -16.83 -13.24 -19.79
C ASP A 323 -17.87 -12.99 -20.90
N LYS A 324 -19.16 -12.94 -20.55
CA LYS A 324 -20.25 -12.65 -21.51
C LYS A 324 -20.36 -11.15 -21.78
N GLU A 325 -20.77 -10.78 -22.99
CA GLU A 325 -21.14 -9.40 -23.35
C GLU A 325 -22.67 -9.20 -23.22
N GLU A 326 -23.45 -10.25 -23.47
CA GLU A 326 -24.91 -10.26 -23.32
C GLU A 326 -25.29 -11.39 -22.36
N LEU A 327 -26.15 -11.10 -21.40
CA LEU A 327 -26.62 -12.03 -20.40
C LEU A 327 -27.98 -12.62 -20.80
N GLU A 328 -28.18 -13.89 -20.55
CA GLU A 328 -29.47 -14.55 -20.64
C GLU A 328 -30.31 -14.25 -19.38
N ASP A 329 -31.64 -14.35 -19.48
CA ASP A 329 -32.55 -14.13 -18.35
C ASP A 329 -32.19 -15.02 -17.14
N GLU A 330 -31.70 -16.24 -17.39
CA GLU A 330 -31.24 -17.17 -16.33
C GLU A 330 -30.02 -16.63 -15.59
N ASP A 331 -29.07 -15.98 -16.28
CA ASP A 331 -27.89 -15.37 -15.66
C ASP A 331 -28.29 -14.17 -14.80
N ILE A 332 -29.21 -13.36 -15.31
CA ILE A 332 -29.73 -12.17 -14.61
C ILE A 332 -30.50 -12.59 -13.35
N ASP A 333 -31.36 -13.60 -13.44
CA ASP A 333 -32.10 -14.13 -12.30
C ASP A 333 -31.15 -14.74 -11.26
N TRP A 334 -30.12 -15.44 -11.71
CA TRP A 334 -29.09 -15.97 -10.82
C TRP A 334 -28.31 -14.86 -10.13
N LEU A 335 -27.89 -13.82 -10.83
CA LEU A 335 -27.20 -12.66 -10.25
C LEU A 335 -28.08 -11.94 -9.23
N LYS A 336 -29.37 -11.69 -9.54
CA LYS A 336 -30.33 -11.07 -8.63
C LYS A 336 -30.50 -11.90 -7.35
N SER A 337 -30.59 -13.22 -7.48
CA SER A 337 -30.71 -14.11 -6.32
C SER A 337 -29.47 -14.08 -5.41
N ARG A 338 -28.34 -13.69 -5.96
CA ARG A 338 -27.02 -13.78 -5.35
C ARG A 338 -26.54 -12.48 -4.78
N LEU A 339 -26.65 -11.40 -5.55
CA LEU A 339 -26.10 -10.09 -5.27
C LEU A 339 -27.15 -9.09 -4.76
N GLY A 340 -28.43 -9.37 -5.00
CA GLY A 340 -29.55 -8.47 -4.68
C GLY A 340 -30.32 -8.05 -5.93
N GLU A 341 -31.65 -7.97 -5.81
CA GLU A 341 -32.52 -7.69 -6.96
C GLU A 341 -32.37 -6.25 -7.44
N ASP A 342 -32.39 -5.30 -6.51
CA ASP A 342 -32.31 -3.88 -6.82
C ASP A 342 -30.90 -3.51 -7.32
N GLU A 343 -29.87 -4.00 -6.64
CA GLU A 343 -28.47 -3.71 -6.97
C GLU A 343 -28.06 -4.20 -8.36
N VAL A 344 -28.53 -5.40 -8.75
CA VAL A 344 -28.26 -5.95 -10.08
C VAL A 344 -29.06 -5.22 -11.15
N ALA A 345 -30.33 -4.85 -10.86
CA ALA A 345 -31.16 -4.13 -11.80
C ALA A 345 -30.62 -2.72 -12.14
N ASP A 346 -29.97 -2.06 -11.18
CA ASP A 346 -29.35 -0.75 -11.38
C ASP A 346 -28.12 -0.82 -12.30
N ILE A 347 -27.40 -1.96 -12.31
CA ILE A 347 -26.18 -2.15 -13.10
C ILE A 347 -26.48 -2.75 -14.47
N ILE A 348 -27.43 -3.70 -14.56
CA ILE A 348 -27.72 -4.45 -15.80
C ILE A 348 -29.16 -4.14 -16.23
N ALA A 349 -29.38 -2.93 -16.72
CA ALA A 349 -30.72 -2.47 -17.11
C ALA A 349 -31.23 -3.10 -18.43
N ASP A 350 -30.34 -3.46 -19.37
CA ASP A 350 -30.65 -3.94 -20.70
C ASP A 350 -30.11 -5.36 -21.01
N GLY A 351 -29.65 -6.08 -20.01
CA GLY A 351 -29.09 -7.42 -20.16
C GLY A 351 -27.68 -7.46 -20.74
N LYS A 352 -27.00 -6.31 -20.81
CA LYS A 352 -25.61 -6.19 -21.30
C LYS A 352 -24.68 -5.74 -20.18
N ILE A 353 -23.42 -6.13 -20.30
CA ILE A 353 -22.36 -5.67 -19.39
C ILE A 353 -21.44 -4.73 -20.17
N SER A 354 -21.59 -3.43 -19.99
CA SER A 354 -20.68 -2.45 -20.61
C SER A 354 -19.31 -2.47 -19.93
N ARG A 355 -18.26 -2.51 -20.74
CA ARG A 355 -16.85 -2.38 -20.29
C ARG A 355 -16.32 -0.97 -20.45
N GLU A 356 -17.12 -0.06 -21.00
CA GLU A 356 -16.75 1.33 -21.20
C GLU A 356 -17.00 2.14 -19.91
N THR A 357 -16.02 2.94 -19.51
CA THR A 357 -16.18 3.91 -18.43
C THR A 357 -16.96 5.11 -18.95
N THR A 358 -17.95 5.55 -18.18
CA THR A 358 -18.74 6.72 -18.47
C THR A 358 -18.30 7.91 -17.60
N THR A 359 -18.74 9.11 -17.95
CA THR A 359 -18.52 10.31 -17.16
C THR A 359 -19.89 10.82 -16.69
N ASP A 360 -20.04 11.13 -15.41
CA ASP A 360 -21.28 11.71 -14.89
C ASP A 360 -21.48 13.16 -15.33
N GLU A 361 -22.62 13.74 -14.98
CA GLU A 361 -22.97 15.14 -15.34
C GLU A 361 -22.02 16.16 -14.68
N GLU A 362 -21.31 15.76 -13.60
CA GLU A 362 -20.37 16.58 -12.85
C GLU A 362 -18.92 16.44 -13.38
N GLY A 363 -18.71 15.56 -14.38
CA GLY A 363 -17.40 15.32 -15.03
C GLY A 363 -16.51 14.29 -14.32
N ASN A 364 -17.04 13.51 -13.37
CA ASN A 364 -16.32 12.44 -12.70
C ASN A 364 -16.38 11.15 -13.54
N THR A 365 -15.31 10.37 -13.51
CA THR A 365 -15.29 9.06 -14.17
C THR A 365 -16.12 8.05 -13.37
N VAL A 366 -17.19 7.54 -14.00
CA VAL A 366 -17.99 6.44 -13.45
C VAL A 366 -17.40 5.11 -13.90
N SER A 367 -17.22 4.18 -12.98
CA SER A 367 -16.76 2.83 -13.29
C SER A 367 -17.71 2.12 -14.27
N SER A 368 -17.16 1.34 -15.19
CA SER A 368 -17.96 0.52 -16.08
C SER A 368 -18.85 -0.47 -15.32
N GLU A 369 -19.97 -0.87 -15.92
CA GLU A 369 -20.87 -1.90 -15.36
C GLU A 369 -20.12 -3.19 -15.04
N TYR A 370 -19.18 -3.58 -15.90
CA TYR A 370 -18.27 -4.69 -15.67
C TYR A 370 -17.49 -4.56 -14.35
N THR A 371 -16.91 -3.38 -14.09
CA THR A 371 -16.13 -3.13 -12.88
C THR A 371 -17.01 -3.12 -11.63
N GLN A 372 -18.23 -2.55 -11.73
CA GLN A 372 -19.20 -2.53 -10.64
C GLN A 372 -19.67 -3.93 -10.31
N LEU A 373 -20.07 -4.72 -11.32
CA LEU A 373 -20.50 -6.10 -11.15
C LEU A 373 -19.39 -6.98 -10.56
N GLN A 374 -18.15 -6.83 -11.06
CA GLN A 374 -16.99 -7.52 -10.52
C GLN A 374 -16.76 -7.17 -9.05
N GLY A 375 -16.93 -5.90 -8.67
CA GLY A 375 -16.85 -5.45 -7.28
C GLY A 375 -17.87 -6.12 -6.38
N MET A 376 -19.13 -6.18 -6.81
CA MET A 376 -20.22 -6.84 -6.07
C MET A 376 -19.97 -8.35 -5.91
N MET A 377 -19.51 -9.03 -6.96
CA MET A 377 -19.16 -10.45 -6.90
C MET A 377 -18.05 -10.72 -5.90
N ARG A 378 -17.01 -9.89 -5.88
CA ARG A 378 -15.93 -9.95 -4.88
C ARG A 378 -16.48 -9.75 -3.47
N GLU A 379 -17.29 -8.74 -3.26
CA GLU A 379 -17.89 -8.48 -1.96
C GLU A 379 -18.76 -9.65 -1.49
N ALA A 380 -19.53 -10.28 -2.39
CA ALA A 380 -20.36 -11.42 -2.07
C ALA A 380 -19.55 -12.63 -1.61
N GLN A 381 -18.34 -12.87 -2.18
CA GLN A 381 -17.47 -13.97 -1.73
C GLN A 381 -16.73 -13.66 -0.42
N TRP A 382 -16.47 -12.37 -0.10
CA TRP A 382 -15.79 -11.97 1.13
C TRP A 382 -16.71 -12.02 2.35
N LYS A 383 -18.02 -11.82 2.15
CA LYS A 383 -19.00 -11.76 3.23
C LYS A 383 -19.13 -13.10 3.98
N ASN A 384 -19.07 -13.02 5.31
CA ASN A 384 -19.43 -14.17 6.14
C ASN A 384 -20.94 -14.29 6.26
N LYS A 385 -21.54 -15.17 5.46
CA LYS A 385 -22.99 -15.33 5.35
C LYS A 385 -23.66 -15.77 6.65
N ASN A 386 -22.91 -16.37 7.59
CA ASN A 386 -23.43 -16.74 8.90
C ASN A 386 -23.89 -15.53 9.72
N ILE A 387 -23.33 -14.35 9.48
CA ILE A 387 -23.57 -13.14 10.27
C ILE A 387 -24.08 -11.94 9.46
N THR A 388 -23.97 -11.99 8.13
CA THR A 388 -24.38 -10.87 7.27
C THR A 388 -25.70 -11.07 6.57
N GLU A 389 -26.19 -12.31 6.47
CA GLU A 389 -27.41 -12.63 5.74
C GLU A 389 -28.56 -13.04 6.66
N LEU A 390 -29.75 -12.66 6.25
CA LEU A 390 -30.99 -13.00 6.95
C LEU A 390 -31.69 -14.17 6.25
N TYR A 391 -32.36 -15.01 7.04
CA TYR A 391 -33.22 -16.07 6.53
C TYR A 391 -34.50 -16.18 7.39
N MET A 392 -35.54 -16.77 6.82
CA MET A 392 -36.77 -17.07 7.56
C MET A 392 -36.60 -18.37 8.34
N PRO A 393 -36.52 -18.34 9.68
CA PRO A 393 -36.17 -19.52 10.47
C PRO A 393 -37.31 -20.53 10.52
N GLY A 394 -38.53 -20.15 10.18
CA GLY A 394 -39.68 -21.05 10.21
C GLY A 394 -39.87 -21.74 11.57
N SER A 395 -40.08 -23.06 11.56
CA SER A 395 -40.28 -23.85 12.78
C SER A 395 -39.10 -23.91 13.75
N VAL A 396 -37.89 -23.58 13.30
CA VAL A 396 -36.69 -23.48 14.17
C VAL A 396 -36.87 -22.40 15.23
N PHE A 397 -37.62 -21.32 14.92
CA PHE A 397 -37.93 -20.25 15.86
C PHE A 397 -38.75 -20.72 17.08
N LYS A 398 -39.43 -21.85 16.98
CA LYS A 398 -40.18 -22.46 18.11
C LYS A 398 -39.27 -22.77 19.31
N LEU A 399 -37.99 -23.09 19.08
CA LEU A 399 -37.01 -23.31 20.14
C LEU A 399 -36.79 -22.05 20.96
N ILE A 400 -36.71 -20.88 20.33
CA ILE A 400 -36.57 -19.60 20.98
C ILE A 400 -37.84 -19.29 21.81
N THR A 401 -39.03 -19.50 21.22
CA THR A 401 -40.29 -19.29 21.88
C THR A 401 -40.45 -20.21 23.11
N ALA A 402 -40.08 -21.47 22.99
CA ALA A 402 -40.10 -22.42 24.10
C ALA A 402 -39.10 -22.03 25.21
N SER A 403 -37.89 -21.67 24.83
CA SER A 403 -36.87 -21.21 25.79
C SER A 403 -37.33 -19.98 26.57
N ALA A 404 -37.88 -18.99 25.87
CA ALA A 404 -38.44 -17.79 26.52
C ALA A 404 -39.61 -18.11 27.47
N GLY A 405 -40.47 -19.07 27.08
CA GLY A 405 -41.57 -19.53 27.94
C GLY A 405 -41.08 -20.24 29.21
N LEU A 406 -40.01 -21.04 29.11
CA LEU A 406 -39.38 -21.71 30.24
C LEU A 406 -38.66 -20.68 31.16
N ASP A 407 -37.90 -19.77 30.56
CA ASP A 407 -37.12 -18.76 31.30
C ASP A 407 -38.05 -17.78 32.08
N SER A 408 -39.17 -17.39 31.47
CA SER A 408 -40.19 -16.52 32.08
C SER A 408 -41.07 -17.24 33.12
N GLY A 409 -40.93 -18.56 33.26
CA GLY A 409 -41.75 -19.38 34.18
C GLY A 409 -43.20 -19.58 33.74
N ILE A 410 -43.60 -19.13 32.54
CA ILE A 410 -44.91 -19.35 31.96
C ILE A 410 -45.13 -20.82 31.59
N MET A 411 -44.03 -21.50 31.22
CA MET A 411 -43.97 -22.91 30.87
C MET A 411 -43.05 -23.68 31.82
N THR A 412 -43.34 -24.96 32.04
CA THR A 412 -42.46 -25.88 32.80
C THR A 412 -42.06 -27.06 31.91
N ALA A 413 -40.82 -27.57 32.13
CA ALA A 413 -40.38 -28.75 31.38
C ALA A 413 -41.31 -29.94 31.67
N GLY A 414 -41.87 -30.57 30.63
CA GLY A 414 -42.84 -31.67 30.73
C GLY A 414 -44.31 -31.27 30.72
N GLN A 415 -44.63 -29.99 30.57
CA GLN A 415 -46.00 -29.56 30.35
C GLN A 415 -46.43 -29.87 28.92
N THR A 416 -47.51 -30.61 28.72
CA THR A 416 -48.11 -31.00 27.44
C THR A 416 -49.26 -30.09 27.05
#